data_925bf700e79c62d90f94fa652c943c0c
#
_entry.id   925bf700e79c62d90f94fa652c943c0c
#
_cell.length_a   1.000
_cell.length_b   1.000
_cell.length_c   1.000
_cell.angle_alpha   90.00
_cell.angle_beta   90.00
_cell.angle_gamma   90.00
#
_symmetry.space_group_name_H-M   'P 1'
#
loop_
_entity.id
_entity.type
_entity.pdbx_description
1 polymer ?
#
loop_
_entity_poly.entity_id
_entity_poly.type
_entity_poly.pdbx_seq_one_letter_code
_entity_poly.pdbx_strand_id
1 'polypeptide(L)'
;KTQSALLEVMDERQVSVEGETHRLGEPFFVLATQNPDDFYGTYPLPESQLDRFLMRISVGYPDRAAERLLLAGTDRRDMLAGMLPILSPEDLLAK
;
A
#
# COMPACT_ATOMS: atom_id res chain seq x y z
N LYS A 1 12.98 4.12 12.13
CA LYS A 1 12.32 3.33 13.21
C LYS A 1 10.90 2.89 12.85
N THR A 2 10.07 3.75 12.29
CA THR A 2 8.67 3.42 11.93
C THR A 2 8.58 2.37 10.81
N GLN A 3 9.46 2.43 9.81
CA GLN A 3 9.51 1.44 8.73
C GLN A 3 9.85 0.04 9.23
N SER A 4 10.82 -0.08 10.15
CA SER A 4 11.21 -1.36 10.73
C SER A 4 10.07 -2.00 11.52
N ALA A 5 9.31 -1.20 12.28
CA ALA A 5 8.15 -1.68 13.02
C ALA A 5 7.05 -2.19 12.08
N LEU A 6 6.80 -1.49 10.97
CA LEU A 6 5.80 -1.93 9.98
C LEU A 6 6.20 -3.24 9.30
N LEU A 7 7.48 -3.42 8.97
CA LEU A 7 7.99 -4.66 8.37
C LEU A 7 7.89 -5.84 9.34
N GLU A 8 8.14 -5.61 10.63
CA GLU A 8 7.95 -6.62 11.67
C GLU A 8 6.48 -7.04 11.79
N VAL A 9 5.56 -6.07 11.75
CA VAL A 9 4.12 -6.32 11.74
C VAL A 9 3.70 -7.19 10.55
N MET A 10 4.31 -6.99 9.38
CA MET A 10 4.03 -7.80 8.18
C MET A 10 4.43 -9.27 8.38
N ASP A 11 5.54 -9.53 9.07
CA ASP A 11 6.03 -10.90 9.30
C ASP A 11 5.25 -11.60 10.42
N GLU A 12 5.07 -10.90 11.54
CA GLU A 12 4.49 -11.48 12.74
C GLU A 12 2.96 -11.42 12.79
N ARG A 13 2.34 -10.60 11.92
CA ARG A 13 0.90 -10.33 11.87
C ARG A 13 0.30 -9.94 13.22
N GLN A 14 1.10 -9.26 14.01
CA GLN A 14 0.71 -8.76 15.31
C GLN A 14 1.42 -7.44 15.61
N VAL A 15 0.83 -6.65 16.47
CA VAL A 15 1.40 -5.39 16.96
C VAL A 15 1.32 -5.36 18.47
N SER A 16 2.39 -4.93 19.11
CA SER A 16 2.43 -4.74 20.57
C SER A 16 2.35 -3.25 20.88
N VAL A 17 1.35 -2.89 21.66
CA VAL A 17 1.12 -1.52 22.13
C VAL A 17 0.97 -1.56 23.64
N GLU A 18 1.78 -0.76 24.35
CA GLU A 18 1.74 -0.64 25.81
C GLU A 18 1.82 -1.98 26.57
N GLY A 19 2.55 -2.95 26.01
CA GLY A 19 2.72 -4.27 26.61
C GLY A 19 1.62 -5.28 26.27
N GLU A 20 0.60 -4.88 25.54
CA GLU A 20 -0.42 -5.78 25.01
C GLU A 20 -0.16 -6.12 23.55
N THR A 21 -0.31 -7.40 23.21
CA THR A 21 -0.14 -7.89 21.84
C THR A 21 -1.48 -8.07 21.17
N HIS A 22 -1.70 -7.34 20.08
CA HIS A 22 -2.90 -7.41 19.25
C HIS A 22 -2.59 -8.16 17.95
N ARG A 23 -3.30 -9.23 17.68
CA ARG A 23 -3.25 -9.92 16.40
C ARG A 23 -4.02 -9.14 15.34
N LEU A 24 -3.45 -9.05 14.16
CA LEU A 24 -4.11 -8.44 13.00
C LEU A 24 -5.08 -9.45 12.39
N GLY A 25 -6.28 -8.97 12.04
CA GLY A 25 -7.28 -9.77 11.36
C GLY A 25 -6.86 -10.14 9.94
N GLU A 26 -7.42 -11.21 9.40
CA GLU A 26 -7.24 -11.61 8.00
C GLU A 26 -8.43 -11.13 7.15
N PRO A 27 -8.20 -10.75 5.89
CA PRO A 27 -6.91 -10.60 5.22
C PRO A 27 -6.17 -9.33 5.65
N PHE A 28 -4.84 -9.42 5.81
CA PHE A 28 -3.98 -8.29 6.11
C PHE A 28 -3.07 -7.98 4.92
N PHE A 29 -3.15 -6.75 4.41
CA PHE A 29 -2.35 -6.27 3.29
C PHE A 29 -1.65 -4.97 3.63
N VAL A 30 -0.43 -4.84 3.17
CA VAL A 30 0.31 -3.58 3.21
C VAL A 30 0.55 -3.10 1.78
N LEU A 31 0.09 -1.90 1.51
CA LEU A 31 0.39 -1.18 0.27
C LEU A 31 1.39 -0.08 0.62
N ALA A 32 2.53 -0.11 -0.03
CA ALA A 32 3.57 0.88 0.14
C ALA A 32 3.92 1.51 -1.19
N THR A 33 4.32 2.77 -1.16
CA THR A 33 4.79 3.50 -2.33
C THR A 33 6.24 3.89 -2.16
N GLN A 34 7.00 3.85 -3.24
CA GLN A 34 8.33 4.43 -3.34
C GLN A 34 8.32 5.49 -4.43
N ASN A 35 8.86 6.66 -4.13
CA ASN A 35 9.15 7.64 -5.17
C ASN A 35 10.60 7.48 -5.61
N PRO A 36 10.88 7.04 -6.85
CA PRO A 36 12.24 6.80 -7.31
C PRO A 36 13.08 8.08 -7.42
N ASP A 37 12.43 9.25 -7.53
CA ASP A 37 13.09 10.53 -7.74
C ASP A 37 13.42 11.26 -6.42
N ASP A 38 12.86 10.83 -5.30
CA ASP A 38 13.06 11.45 -3.98
C ASP A 38 14.23 10.78 -3.22
N PHE A 39 15.45 10.96 -3.71
CA PHE A 39 16.66 10.51 -3.00
C PHE A 39 17.07 11.42 -1.84
N TYR A 40 16.45 12.58 -1.68
CA TYR A 40 16.79 13.52 -0.63
C TYR A 40 16.00 13.23 0.64
N GLY A 41 16.68 12.62 1.63
CA GLY A 41 16.12 12.40 2.98
C GLY A 41 15.45 11.06 3.23
N THR A 42 15.33 10.20 2.23
CA THR A 42 14.82 8.82 2.39
C THR A 42 15.92 7.81 2.12
N TYR A 43 16.06 6.81 3.02
CA TYR A 43 16.92 5.66 2.76
C TYR A 43 16.14 4.65 1.93
N PRO A 44 16.71 4.14 0.80
CA PRO A 44 16.08 3.06 0.08
C PRO A 44 15.96 1.84 0.99
N LEU A 45 14.85 1.13 0.87
CA LEU A 45 14.67 -0.14 1.58
C LEU A 45 15.67 -1.16 1.02
N PRO A 46 16.40 -1.89 1.88
CA PRO A 46 17.23 -3.00 1.44
C PRO A 46 16.40 -4.06 0.69
N GLU A 47 17.00 -4.76 -0.25
CA GLU A 47 16.31 -5.81 -1.02
C GLU A 47 15.70 -6.88 -0.13
N SER A 48 16.38 -7.27 0.95
CA SER A 48 15.85 -8.21 1.95
C SER A 48 14.56 -7.76 2.65
N GLN A 49 14.27 -6.47 2.64
CA GLN A 49 13.03 -5.91 3.15
C GLN A 49 11.95 -5.81 2.06
N LEU A 50 12.35 -5.66 0.80
CA LEU A 50 11.45 -5.68 -0.34
C LEU A 50 10.87 -7.07 -0.61
N ASP A 51 11.60 -8.13 -0.28
CA ASP A 51 11.17 -9.52 -0.41
C ASP A 51 9.94 -9.87 0.44
N ARG A 52 9.62 -9.04 1.41
CA ARG A 52 8.39 -9.19 2.23
C ARG A 52 7.12 -8.78 1.52
N PHE A 53 7.24 -8.06 0.41
CA PHE A 53 6.11 -7.67 -0.43
C PHE A 53 5.86 -8.74 -1.49
N LEU A 54 4.59 -9.12 -1.61
CA LEU A 54 4.17 -10.13 -2.58
C LEU A 54 4.43 -9.70 -4.03
N MET A 55 4.33 -8.41 -4.31
CA MET A 55 4.37 -7.88 -5.66
C MET A 55 4.94 -6.47 -5.69
N ARG A 56 5.73 -6.20 -6.73
CA ARG A 56 6.17 -4.84 -7.06
C ARG A 56 5.58 -4.46 -8.41
N ILE A 57 4.90 -3.33 -8.44
CA ILE A 57 4.31 -2.78 -9.66
C ILE A 57 4.85 -1.38 -9.95
N SER A 58 4.95 -1.04 -11.23
CA SER A 58 5.26 0.30 -11.68
C SER A 58 4.06 0.85 -12.45
N VAL A 59 3.56 1.99 -12.03
CA VAL A 59 2.39 2.61 -12.64
C VAL A 59 2.77 3.46 -13.84
N GLY A 60 3.98 4.04 -13.83
CA GLY A 60 4.43 4.96 -14.89
C GLY A 60 3.67 6.28 -14.89
N TYR A 61 3.80 7.02 -15.98
CA TYR A 61 3.11 8.28 -16.21
C TYR A 61 1.85 8.06 -17.05
N PRO A 62 0.79 8.88 -16.87
CA PRO A 62 -0.40 8.83 -17.69
C PRO A 62 -0.05 9.21 -19.15
N ASP A 63 -0.81 8.68 -20.09
CA ASP A 63 -0.75 9.14 -21.46
C ASP A 63 -1.34 10.55 -21.61
N ARG A 64 -1.14 11.18 -22.78
CA ARG A 64 -1.62 12.55 -23.02
C ARG A 64 -3.14 12.70 -22.88
N ALA A 65 -3.91 11.66 -23.18
CA ALA A 65 -5.36 11.71 -23.07
C ALA A 65 -5.80 11.67 -21.60
N ALA A 66 -5.20 10.80 -20.81
CA ALA A 66 -5.43 10.72 -19.37
C ALA A 66 -4.96 11.99 -18.65
N GLU A 67 -3.82 12.55 -19.06
CA GLU A 67 -3.29 13.81 -18.51
C GLU A 67 -4.25 14.99 -18.76
N ARG A 68 -4.81 15.10 -19.97
CA ARG A 68 -5.84 16.13 -20.30
C ARG A 68 -7.08 16.00 -19.41
N LEU A 69 -7.54 14.76 -19.14
CA LEU A 69 -8.67 14.52 -18.24
C LEU A 69 -8.37 14.94 -16.80
N LEU A 70 -7.14 14.76 -16.35
CA LEU A 70 -6.71 15.24 -15.03
C LEU A 70 -6.72 16.77 -14.96
N LEU A 71 -6.21 17.44 -16.00
CA LEU A 71 -6.18 18.90 -16.09
C LEU A 71 -7.58 19.50 -16.26
N ALA A 72 -8.52 18.78 -16.84
CA ALA A 72 -9.92 19.21 -16.97
C ALA A 72 -10.69 19.22 -15.63
N GLY A 73 -10.05 18.84 -14.53
CA GLY A 73 -10.61 19.01 -13.18
C GLY A 73 -11.66 17.98 -12.78
N THR A 74 -11.71 16.82 -13.42
CA THR A 74 -12.55 15.72 -12.97
C THR A 74 -12.01 15.21 -11.65
N ASP A 75 -12.61 15.61 -10.52
CA ASP A 75 -12.21 15.14 -9.21
C ASP A 75 -12.55 13.65 -9.06
N ARG A 76 -11.52 12.82 -9.15
CA ARG A 76 -11.66 11.37 -9.02
C ARG A 76 -11.88 10.92 -7.58
N ARG A 77 -11.73 11.81 -6.60
CA ARG A 77 -12.01 11.49 -5.19
C ARG A 77 -13.48 11.20 -4.98
N ASP A 78 -14.36 11.95 -5.66
CA ASP A 78 -15.80 11.72 -5.61
C ASP A 78 -16.17 10.38 -6.24
N MET A 79 -15.49 10.00 -7.32
CA MET A 79 -15.66 8.68 -7.94
C MET A 79 -15.23 7.56 -6.99
N LEU A 80 -14.10 7.71 -6.31
CA LEU A 80 -13.61 6.73 -5.32
C LEU A 80 -14.57 6.59 -4.14
N ALA A 81 -15.12 7.70 -3.66
CA ALA A 81 -16.10 7.68 -2.56
C ALA A 81 -17.40 6.93 -2.93
N GLY A 82 -17.74 6.90 -4.21
CA GLY A 82 -18.91 6.17 -4.72
C GLY A 82 -18.65 4.71 -5.12
N MET A 83 -17.41 4.25 -5.09
CA MET A 83 -17.09 2.86 -5.45
C MET A 83 -17.57 1.88 -4.41
N LEU A 84 -18.25 0.84 -4.87
CA LEU A 84 -18.67 -0.27 -4.02
C LEU A 84 -17.56 -1.36 -3.98
N PRO A 85 -17.45 -2.08 -2.86
CA PRO A 85 -16.57 -3.24 -2.80
C PRO A 85 -16.91 -4.28 -3.87
N ILE A 86 -15.90 -4.83 -4.53
CA ILE A 86 -16.06 -5.87 -5.55
C ILE A 86 -15.97 -7.25 -4.92
N LEU A 87 -15.14 -7.40 -3.88
CA LEU A 87 -14.92 -8.65 -3.16
C LEU A 87 -15.10 -8.41 -1.66
N SER A 88 -15.63 -9.38 -0.97
CA SER A 88 -15.60 -9.42 0.48
C SER A 88 -14.27 -9.96 1.00
N PRO A 89 -13.92 -9.74 2.26
CA PRO A 89 -12.76 -10.37 2.88
C PRO A 89 -12.78 -11.89 2.77
N GLU A 90 -13.95 -12.50 2.93
CA GLU A 90 -14.17 -13.94 2.85
C GLU A 90 -13.92 -14.48 1.43
N ASP A 91 -14.38 -13.75 0.41
CA ASP A 91 -14.13 -14.11 -1.01
C ASP A 91 -12.64 -14.08 -1.34
N LEU A 92 -11.91 -13.15 -0.73
CA LEU A 92 -10.47 -13.01 -0.93
C LEU A 92 -9.70 -14.16 -0.28
N LEU A 93 -10.12 -14.61 0.89
CA LEU A 93 -9.48 -15.72 1.61
C LEU A 93 -9.79 -17.09 1.00
N ALA A 94 -10.90 -17.21 0.26
CA ALA A 94 -11.30 -18.43 -0.41
C ALA A 94 -10.55 -18.73 -1.72
N LYS A 95 -9.75 -17.79 -2.21
CA LYS A 95 -8.94 -17.89 -3.45
C LYS A 95 -7.49 -18.26 -3.16
#